data_2053c32aca19ed2d1164e0835515b502
#
_entry.id   2053c32aca19ed2d1164e0835515b502
#
_cell.length_a   1.000
_cell.length_b   1.000
_cell.length_c   1.000
_cell.angle_alpha   90.00
_cell.angle_beta   90.00
_cell.angle_gamma   90.00
#
_symmetry.space_group_name_H-M   'P 1'
#
loop_
_entity.id
_entity.type
_entity.pdbx_description
1 polymer ?
#
loop_
_entity_poly.entity_id
_entity_poly.type
_entity_poly.pdbx_seq_one_letter_code
_entity_poly.pdbx_strand_id
1 'polypeptide(L)'
;MPYKEKEIEKLYYTIGEVSDLLGLNASQIRYWETEFDALKPKKDRKGNRLFTKEDIETIKLIHHLVKEKGFTIDGAKTKLKTGTDEAVRKMQVLNSLKKLKGFLEELKEQL
;
A
#
# COMPACT_ATOMS: atom_id res chain seq x y z
N MET A 1 -11.69 -27.28 1.49
CA MET A 1 -11.44 -26.71 1.85
C MET A 1 -11.37 -25.90 1.82
N PRO A 2 -11.30 -25.85 1.98
CA PRO A 2 -11.05 -25.05 2.21
C PRO A 2 -10.63 -24.14 2.36
N TYR A 3 -10.31 -23.99 2.72
CA TYR A 3 -9.98 -23.02 3.09
C TYR A 3 -9.11 -22.49 2.93
N LYS A 4 -8.88 -22.10 3.08
CA LYS A 4 -8.20 -21.44 3.12
C LYS A 4 -7.31 -20.91 3.47
N GLU A 5 -6.82 -21.15 3.49
CA GLU A 5 -6.08 -20.72 3.88
C GLU A 5 -5.65 -19.75 3.97
N LYS A 6 -5.63 -19.77 4.04
CA LYS A 6 -5.55 -18.94 4.02
C LYS A 6 -5.08 -17.92 3.99
N GLU A 7 -5.05 -17.95 4.24
CA GLU A 7 -4.74 -16.59 4.45
C GLU A 7 -3.64 -16.28 5.35
N ILE A 8 -2.58 -17.00 5.20
CA ILE A 8 -1.32 -16.61 5.79
C ILE A 8 -0.88 -15.40 5.01
N GLU A 9 -0.91 -14.22 5.61
CA GLU A 9 -0.39 -13.04 4.99
C GLU A 9 1.10 -13.22 4.78
N LYS A 10 1.54 -13.04 3.55
CA LYS A 10 2.96 -13.01 3.27
C LYS A 10 3.56 -11.76 3.89
N LEU A 11 4.71 -11.90 4.54
CA LEU A 11 5.45 -10.75 5.04
C LEU A 11 6.15 -10.01 3.92
N TYR A 12 6.58 -10.75 2.90
CA TYR A 12 7.33 -10.18 1.79
C TYR A 12 6.83 -10.71 0.46
N TYR A 13 6.92 -9.84 -0.55
CA TYR A 13 6.56 -10.15 -1.93
C TYR A 13 7.74 -9.86 -2.83
N THR A 14 7.93 -10.68 -3.86
CA THR A 14 8.93 -10.40 -4.90
C THR A 14 8.40 -9.33 -5.85
N ILE A 15 9.29 -8.70 -6.63
CA ILE A 15 8.87 -7.71 -7.62
C ILE A 15 7.93 -8.32 -8.65
N GLY A 16 8.14 -9.58 -9.02
CA GLY A 16 7.24 -10.29 -9.93
C GLY A 16 5.85 -10.45 -9.36
N GLU A 17 5.75 -10.81 -8.08
CA GLU A 17 4.48 -10.94 -7.39
C GLU A 17 3.74 -9.60 -7.31
N VAL A 18 4.47 -8.52 -6.98
CA VAL A 18 3.89 -7.18 -6.92
C VAL A 18 3.41 -6.75 -8.30
N SER A 19 4.22 -7.00 -9.33
CA SER A 19 3.87 -6.71 -10.72
C SER A 19 2.56 -7.38 -11.10
N ASP A 20 2.42 -8.66 -10.78
CA ASP A 20 1.21 -9.43 -11.09
C ASP A 20 -0.01 -8.92 -10.30
N LEU A 21 0.18 -8.62 -9.02
CA LEU A 21 -0.90 -8.14 -8.15
C LEU A 21 -1.46 -6.80 -8.62
N LEU A 22 -0.59 -5.91 -9.07
CA LEU A 22 -0.98 -4.54 -9.40
C LEU A 22 -1.15 -4.30 -10.89
N GLY A 23 -0.78 -5.27 -11.72
CA GLY A 23 -0.85 -5.12 -13.16
C GLY A 23 0.13 -4.09 -13.71
N LEU A 24 1.29 -3.96 -13.06
CA LEU A 24 2.33 -3.01 -13.44
C LEU A 24 3.56 -3.74 -13.93
N ASN A 25 4.36 -3.08 -14.78
CA ASN A 25 5.63 -3.64 -15.23
C ASN A 25 6.67 -3.56 -14.13
N ALA A 26 7.47 -4.61 -13.99
CA ALA A 26 8.54 -4.64 -13.00
C ALA A 26 9.53 -3.49 -13.21
N SER A 27 9.82 -3.14 -14.45
CA SER A 27 10.73 -2.02 -14.75
C SER A 27 10.18 -0.69 -14.26
N GLN A 28 8.87 -0.51 -14.31
CA GLN A 28 8.23 0.70 -13.80
C GLN A 28 8.34 0.77 -12.28
N ILE A 29 8.15 -0.35 -11.61
CA ILE A 29 8.29 -0.43 -10.15
C ILE A 29 9.72 -0.09 -9.75
N ARG A 30 10.71 -0.63 -10.46
CA ARG A 30 12.12 -0.34 -10.21
C ARG A 30 12.44 1.15 -10.42
N TYR A 31 11.87 1.74 -11.47
CA TYR A 31 12.03 3.17 -11.74
C TYR A 31 11.47 4.00 -10.59
N TRP A 32 10.26 3.67 -10.12
CA TRP A 32 9.65 4.40 -9.01
C TRP A 32 10.46 4.24 -7.72
N GLU A 33 11.08 3.08 -7.52
CA GLU A 33 11.96 2.88 -6.37
C GLU A 33 13.12 3.89 -6.37
N THR A 34 13.67 4.18 -7.55
CA THR A 34 14.77 5.16 -7.66
C THR A 34 14.27 6.59 -7.47
N GLU A 35 13.04 6.87 -7.84
CA GLU A 35 12.50 8.23 -7.81
C GLU A 35 11.83 8.59 -6.49
N PHE A 36 11.25 7.62 -5.79
CA PHE A 36 10.50 7.87 -4.57
C PHE A 36 11.23 7.32 -3.34
N ASP A 37 11.63 8.22 -2.46
CA ASP A 37 12.32 7.84 -1.22
C ASP A 37 11.40 7.03 -0.29
N ALA A 38 10.09 7.23 -0.40
CA ALA A 38 9.12 6.50 0.40
C ALA A 38 9.07 5.02 0.05
N LEU A 39 9.55 4.64 -1.14
CA LEU A 39 9.55 3.26 -1.60
C LEU A 39 10.95 2.68 -1.47
N LYS A 40 11.22 2.00 -0.36
CA LYS A 40 12.52 1.41 -0.08
C LYS A 40 12.36 -0.05 0.32
N PRO A 41 12.19 -0.95 -0.65
CA PRO A 41 12.08 -2.36 -0.32
C PRO A 41 13.39 -2.89 0.23
N LYS A 42 13.29 -3.89 1.09
CA LYS A 42 14.47 -4.59 1.59
C LYS A 42 15.01 -5.49 0.50
N LYS A 43 16.26 -5.91 0.66
CA LYS A 43 16.87 -6.84 -0.26
C LYS A 43 17.30 -8.08 0.50
N ASP A 44 17.18 -9.25 -0.13
CA ASP A 44 17.66 -10.47 0.45
C ASP A 44 19.17 -10.60 0.20
N ARG A 45 19.75 -11.72 0.61
CA ARG A 45 21.19 -11.95 0.45
C ARG A 45 21.64 -11.99 -1.00
N LYS A 46 20.73 -12.36 -1.90
CA LYS A 46 21.02 -12.44 -3.33
C LYS A 46 20.78 -11.12 -4.05
N GLY A 47 20.34 -10.10 -3.33
CA GLY A 47 20.04 -8.80 -3.91
C GLY A 47 18.66 -8.68 -4.49
N ASN A 48 17.78 -9.65 -4.27
CA ASN A 48 16.40 -9.59 -4.73
C ASN A 48 15.59 -8.66 -3.83
N ARG A 49 14.71 -7.86 -4.43
CA ARG A 49 13.86 -6.94 -3.68
C ARG A 49 12.76 -7.71 -2.96
N LEU A 50 12.53 -7.30 -1.70
CA LEU A 50 11.47 -7.85 -0.87
C LEU A 50 10.54 -6.71 -0.49
N PHE A 51 9.32 -6.75 -1.01
CA PHE A 51 8.32 -5.71 -0.79
C PHE A 51 7.39 -6.10 0.36
N THR A 52 7.16 -5.17 1.27
CA THR A 52 6.20 -5.36 2.35
C THR A 52 4.82 -4.90 1.90
N LYS A 53 3.83 -5.13 2.74
CA LYS A 53 2.48 -4.66 2.48
C LYS A 53 2.44 -3.12 2.38
N GLU A 54 3.20 -2.44 3.23
CA GLU A 54 3.30 -0.98 3.18
C GLU A 54 3.92 -0.51 1.86
N ASP A 55 4.93 -1.23 1.37
CA ASP A 55 5.53 -0.90 0.08
C ASP A 55 4.52 -1.03 -1.06
N ILE A 56 3.69 -2.07 -1.01
CA ILE A 56 2.64 -2.29 -2.01
C ILE A 56 1.63 -1.15 -1.97
N GLU A 57 1.23 -0.72 -0.77
CA GLU A 57 0.31 0.40 -0.63
C GLU A 57 0.91 1.69 -1.16
N THR A 58 2.21 1.91 -0.93
CA THR A 58 2.93 3.06 -1.48
C THR A 58 2.92 3.02 -3.00
N ILE A 59 3.17 1.87 -3.60
CA ILE A 59 3.15 1.71 -5.06
C ILE A 59 1.76 2.00 -5.61
N LYS A 60 0.71 1.52 -4.95
CA LYS A 60 -0.67 1.81 -5.35
C LYS A 60 -0.94 3.31 -5.34
N LEU A 61 -0.47 4.00 -4.31
CA LEU A 61 -0.66 5.44 -4.19
C LEU A 61 0.09 6.18 -5.30
N ILE A 62 1.33 5.79 -5.58
CA ILE A 62 2.11 6.37 -6.66
C ILE A 62 1.39 6.17 -8.00
N HIS A 63 0.92 4.95 -8.25
CA HIS A 63 0.18 4.63 -9.47
C HIS A 63 -1.06 5.51 -9.60
N HIS A 64 -1.79 5.67 -8.52
CA HIS A 64 -2.99 6.50 -8.49
C HIS A 64 -2.65 7.95 -8.84
N LEU A 65 -1.61 8.51 -8.22
CA LEU A 65 -1.23 9.90 -8.45
C LEU A 65 -0.71 10.12 -9.87
N VAL A 66 0.15 9.24 -10.35
CA VAL A 66 0.81 9.44 -11.65
C VAL A 66 -0.11 9.06 -12.82
N LYS A 67 -0.77 7.91 -12.73
CA LYS A 67 -1.55 7.38 -13.86
C LYS A 67 -2.99 7.86 -13.86
N GLU A 68 -3.62 7.92 -12.72
CA GLU A 68 -5.03 8.28 -12.64
C GLU A 68 -5.24 9.78 -12.46
N LYS A 69 -4.43 10.42 -11.65
CA LYS A 69 -4.52 11.86 -11.41
C LYS A 69 -3.66 12.69 -12.35
N GLY A 70 -2.76 12.06 -13.09
CA GLY A 70 -1.91 12.73 -14.06
C GLY A 70 -0.79 13.59 -13.46
N PHE A 71 -0.41 13.33 -12.23
CA PHE A 71 0.69 14.06 -11.60
C PHE A 71 2.01 13.71 -12.28
N THR A 72 2.91 14.70 -12.35
CA THR A 72 4.29 14.43 -12.74
C THR A 72 4.98 13.68 -11.61
N ILE A 73 6.15 13.09 -11.91
CA ILE A 73 6.93 12.40 -10.87
C ILE A 73 7.27 13.38 -9.73
N ASP A 74 7.70 14.59 -10.06
CA ASP A 74 8.04 15.61 -9.05
C ASP A 74 6.80 16.02 -8.24
N GLY A 75 5.67 16.20 -8.91
CA GLY A 75 4.42 16.52 -8.25
C GLY A 75 3.96 15.42 -7.33
N ALA A 76 4.12 14.15 -7.75
CA ALA A 76 3.77 13.01 -6.93
C ALA A 76 4.68 12.90 -5.70
N LYS A 77 5.98 13.18 -5.86
CA LYS A 77 6.92 13.22 -4.74
C LYS A 77 6.49 14.23 -3.70
N THR A 78 6.16 15.43 -4.15
CA THR A 78 5.71 16.51 -3.26
C THR A 78 4.43 16.10 -2.54
N LYS A 79 3.48 15.53 -3.27
CA LYS A 79 2.20 15.10 -2.70
C LYS A 79 2.40 14.02 -1.65
N LEU A 80 3.31 13.07 -1.88
CA LEU A 80 3.61 12.04 -0.91
C LEU A 80 4.23 12.61 0.37
N LYS A 81 5.14 13.59 0.22
CA LYS A 81 5.76 14.22 1.38
C LYS A 81 4.78 15.02 2.22
N THR A 82 3.91 15.79 1.57
CA THR A 82 2.97 16.68 2.28
C THR A 82 1.67 15.99 2.63
N GLY A 83 1.25 15.04 1.81
CA GLY A 83 -0.04 14.39 1.95
C GLY A 83 -0.03 13.07 2.68
N THR A 84 1.14 12.47 2.93
CA THR A 84 1.23 11.17 3.57
C THR A 84 0.61 11.21 4.97
N ASP A 85 0.95 12.23 5.75
CA ASP A 85 0.43 12.36 7.10
C ASP A 85 -1.08 12.57 7.09
N GLU A 86 -1.58 13.37 6.15
CA GLU A 86 -3.02 13.58 6.00
C GLU A 86 -3.72 12.29 5.59
N ALA A 87 -3.17 11.58 4.63
CA ALA A 87 -3.77 10.33 4.16
C ALA A 87 -3.80 9.29 5.29
N VAL A 88 -2.72 9.17 6.04
CA VAL A 88 -2.65 8.27 7.18
C VAL A 88 -3.67 8.69 8.23
N ARG A 89 -3.77 9.98 8.54
CA ARG A 89 -4.76 10.49 9.49
C ARG A 89 -6.18 10.18 9.05
N LYS A 90 -6.48 10.41 7.77
CA LYS A 90 -7.80 10.10 7.23
C LYS A 90 -8.12 8.62 7.35
N MET A 91 -7.17 7.76 7.03
CA MET A 91 -7.36 6.32 7.15
C MET A 91 -7.57 5.90 8.60
N GLN A 92 -6.80 6.49 9.53
CA GLN A 92 -6.94 6.20 10.94
C GLN A 92 -8.30 6.64 11.47
N VAL A 93 -8.75 7.83 11.06
CA VAL A 93 -10.07 8.34 11.45
C VAL A 93 -11.17 7.43 10.92
N LEU A 94 -11.08 7.04 9.64
CA LEU A 94 -12.08 6.15 9.05
C LEU A 94 -12.12 4.80 9.75
N ASN A 95 -10.96 4.25 10.08
CA ASN A 95 -10.89 2.98 10.79
C ASN A 95 -11.48 3.09 12.19
N SER A 96 -11.21 4.21 12.87
CA SER A 96 -11.77 4.47 14.20
C SER A 96 -13.28 4.60 14.13
N LEU A 97 -13.80 5.29 13.11
CA LEU A 97 -15.23 5.44 12.92
C LEU A 97 -15.91 4.09 12.64
N LYS A 98 -15.28 3.25 11.85
CA LYS A 98 -15.80 1.91 11.58
C LYS A 98 -15.85 1.06 12.83
N LYS A 99 -14.81 1.13 13.65
CA LYS A 99 -14.78 0.40 14.92
C LYS A 99 -15.85 0.89 15.86
N LEU A 100 -16.02 2.20 15.95
CA LEU A 100 -17.06 2.80 16.79
C LEU A 100 -18.45 2.37 16.32
N LYS A 101 -18.68 2.41 15.02
CA LYS A 101 -19.95 1.98 14.46
C LYS A 101 -20.26 0.53 14.80
N GLY A 102 -19.28 -0.36 14.64
CA GLY A 102 -19.44 -1.77 14.99
C GLY A 102 -19.75 -1.96 16.46
N PHE A 103 -19.07 -1.24 17.33
CA PHE A 103 -19.31 -1.27 18.76
C PHE A 103 -20.73 -0.84 19.10
N LEU A 104 -21.19 0.25 18.51
CA LEU A 104 -22.54 0.75 18.74
C LEU A 104 -23.60 -0.22 18.23
N GLU A 105 -23.36 -0.89 17.12
CA GLU A 105 -24.26 -1.90 16.59
C GLU A 105 -24.36 -3.11 17.53
N GLU A 106 -23.23 -3.53 18.07
CA GLU A 106 -23.20 -4.61 19.07
C GLU A 106 -24.01 -4.25 20.30
N LEU A 107 -23.83 -3.04 20.81
CA LEU A 107 -24.59 -2.56 21.96
C LEU A 107 -26.09 -2.56 21.67
N LYS A 108 -26.45 -2.12 20.48
CA LYS A 108 -27.85 -2.08 20.05
C LYS A 108 -28.46 -3.47 20.03
N GLU A 109 -27.73 -4.46 19.57
CA GLU A 109 -28.20 -5.84 19.53
C GLU A 109 -28.38 -6.43 20.92
N GLN A 110 -27.57 -6.02 21.88
CA GLN A 110 -27.66 -6.51 23.25
C GLN A 110 -28.81 -5.89 24.05
N LEU A 111 -29.34 -4.81 23.57
CA LEU A 111 -30.50 -4.16 24.19
C LEU A 111 -31.79 -4.74 23.69
#